data_5bc6c0de47e4c84b829d769cb931410d
#
_entry.id   5bc6c0de47e4c84b829d769cb931410d
#
_cell.length_a   1.000
_cell.length_b   1.000
_cell.length_c   1.000
_cell.angle_alpha   90.00
_cell.angle_beta   90.00
_cell.angle_gamma   90.00
#
_symmetry.space_group_name_H-M   'P 1'
#
loop_
_entity.id
_entity.type
_entity.pdbx_description
1 polymer ?
#
loop_
_entity_poly.entity_id
_entity_poly.type
_entity_poly.pdbx_seq_one_letter_code
_entity_poly.pdbx_strand_id
1 'polypeptide(L)'
;MKVMTIVGTRPEIIKLSRVIDCLSKSVDHVLVHTGQNDDFELNQIFFDELEINKPNHFLNARSSSAIETIANILISTQCVLEQEKPDAVLVLGDTNSAMSVICAKRLKIPIFHMEAGNRCFDQRVPEEINRRIVDHISDVNLVYTEHARRNLIAEGLPEDRIFKTGSPQAEVLDFYRTKIDSSKVLLQLGVEAGKYFVVSIHREENVDNPTNLSTLVTTLNFISEKYRLPILFSVHPRTKLRLDELSEKLVPSITTLKPLGLPDYVKLQKNSFCVLSDSGTITEESSLLHFPAINLREAHERPEGVDEGVLIMTGINQQRIIEAIDLTRRQIDSNVTILTPSDYLVGSTSWKVVKTILSYTDYVNRNVWHK
;
A
#
# COMPACT_ATOMS: atom_id res chain seq x y z
N MET A 1 -5.47 27.17 -9.22
CA MET A 1 -6.23 25.94 -8.91
C MET A 1 -5.78 25.45 -7.54
N LYS A 2 -6.73 25.12 -6.66
CA LYS A 2 -6.48 24.53 -5.35
C LYS A 2 -6.81 23.05 -5.38
N VAL A 3 -5.86 22.18 -5.03
CA VAL A 3 -6.05 20.73 -5.01
C VAL A 3 -5.87 20.21 -3.59
N MET A 4 -6.83 19.43 -3.10
CA MET A 4 -6.76 18.80 -1.80
C MET A 4 -6.43 17.31 -1.94
N THR A 5 -5.37 16.86 -1.27
CA THR A 5 -5.04 15.42 -1.16
C THR A 5 -5.38 14.91 0.23
N ILE A 6 -6.12 13.81 0.32
CA ILE A 6 -6.55 13.20 1.59
C ILE A 6 -5.85 11.86 1.76
N VAL A 7 -5.15 11.70 2.89
CA VAL A 7 -4.40 10.50 3.28
C VAL A 7 -4.70 10.11 4.72
N GLY A 8 -4.46 8.86 5.09
CA GLY A 8 -4.67 8.42 6.48
C GLY A 8 -3.83 7.23 6.91
N THR A 9 -3.06 6.63 6.00
CA THR A 9 -2.22 5.47 6.30
C THR A 9 -0.81 5.61 5.73
N ARG A 10 0.12 4.85 6.31
CA ARG A 10 1.51 4.77 5.86
C ARG A 10 1.65 4.42 4.36
N PRO A 11 0.98 3.39 3.81
CA PRO A 11 1.06 3.08 2.38
C PRO A 11 0.59 4.22 1.48
N GLU A 12 -0.48 4.93 1.85
CA GLU A 12 -0.95 6.11 1.10
C GLU A 12 0.10 7.22 1.06
N ILE A 13 0.69 7.55 2.22
CA ILE A 13 1.73 8.58 2.32
C ILE A 13 2.95 8.22 1.45
N ILE A 14 3.43 6.97 1.53
CA ILE A 14 4.57 6.50 0.75
C ILE A 14 4.27 6.59 -0.75
N LYS A 15 3.17 5.99 -1.19
CA LYS A 15 2.78 5.97 -2.61
C LYS A 15 2.54 7.36 -3.19
N LEU A 16 1.91 8.24 -2.41
CA LEU A 16 1.62 9.61 -2.84
C LEU A 16 2.79 10.59 -2.65
N SER A 17 3.89 10.20 -2.01
CA SER A 17 4.96 11.13 -1.65
C SER A 17 5.47 11.99 -2.83
N ARG A 18 5.67 11.38 -3.99
CA ARG A 18 6.13 12.11 -5.20
C ARG A 18 5.01 12.90 -5.88
N VAL A 19 3.76 12.42 -5.78
CA VAL A 19 2.58 13.15 -6.26
C VAL A 19 2.34 14.39 -5.40
N ILE A 20 2.42 14.25 -4.06
CA ILE A 20 2.30 15.36 -3.10
C ILE A 20 3.38 16.41 -3.35
N ASP A 21 4.64 15.99 -3.52
CA ASP A 21 5.74 16.90 -3.84
C ASP A 21 5.50 17.64 -5.17
N CYS A 22 5.08 16.92 -6.22
CA CYS A 22 4.76 17.51 -7.51
C CYS A 22 3.59 18.50 -7.43
N LEU A 23 2.52 18.15 -6.71
CA LEU A 23 1.36 19.05 -6.50
C LEU A 23 1.76 20.30 -5.72
N SER A 24 2.53 20.17 -4.63
CA SER A 24 2.96 21.29 -3.79
C SER A 24 3.79 22.34 -4.54
N LYS A 25 4.48 21.90 -5.61
CA LYS A 25 5.27 22.79 -6.49
C LYS A 25 4.50 23.36 -7.67
N SER A 26 3.32 22.80 -7.98
CA SER A 26 2.59 23.11 -9.23
C SER A 26 1.29 23.87 -8.99
N VAL A 27 0.66 23.72 -7.84
CA VAL A 27 -0.67 24.28 -7.52
C VAL A 27 -0.76 24.72 -6.06
N ASP A 28 -1.84 25.41 -5.69
CA ASP A 28 -2.19 25.64 -4.28
C ASP A 28 -2.64 24.28 -3.68
N HIS A 29 -1.73 23.63 -2.97
CA HIS A 29 -1.93 22.25 -2.49
C HIS A 29 -2.26 22.22 -1.01
N VAL A 30 -3.36 21.56 -0.67
CA VAL A 30 -3.80 21.29 0.71
C VAL A 30 -3.67 19.80 1.01
N LEU A 31 -2.85 19.43 1.97
CA LEU A 31 -2.70 18.07 2.44
C LEU A 31 -3.52 17.86 3.72
N VAL A 32 -4.42 16.87 3.70
CA VAL A 32 -5.27 16.49 4.83
C VAL A 32 -4.91 15.08 5.27
N HIS A 33 -4.63 14.89 6.57
CA HIS A 33 -4.44 13.59 7.19
C HIS A 33 -5.64 13.24 8.06
N THR A 34 -6.30 12.12 7.79
CA THR A 34 -7.53 11.74 8.51
C THR A 34 -7.27 11.32 9.96
N GLY A 35 -6.08 10.84 10.29
CA GLY A 35 -5.79 10.33 11.63
C GLY A 35 -6.58 9.07 11.98
N GLN A 36 -6.84 8.20 10.98
CA GLN A 36 -7.57 6.96 11.20
C GLN A 36 -6.80 5.91 12.02
N ASN A 37 -5.47 6.05 12.14
CA ASN A 37 -4.59 5.18 12.92
C ASN A 37 -3.96 5.94 14.10
N ASP A 38 -3.66 5.23 15.20
CA ASP A 38 -3.14 5.80 16.46
C ASP A 38 -1.70 6.34 16.40
N ASP A 39 -0.92 5.91 15.43
CA ASP A 39 0.51 6.15 15.43
C ASP A 39 0.86 7.54 14.87
N PHE A 40 0.56 8.60 15.64
CA PHE A 40 0.99 9.95 15.29
C PHE A 40 2.52 10.03 15.12
N GLU A 41 3.29 9.35 15.97
CA GLU A 41 4.75 9.30 15.86
C GLU A 41 5.21 8.62 14.56
N LEU A 42 4.57 7.54 14.15
CA LEU A 42 4.85 6.88 12.87
C LEU A 42 4.52 7.80 11.68
N ASN A 43 3.40 8.49 11.72
CA ASN A 43 3.02 9.44 10.67
C ASN A 43 4.02 10.60 10.55
N GLN A 44 4.44 11.18 11.67
CA GLN A 44 5.42 12.27 11.68
C GLN A 44 6.77 11.82 11.09
N ILE A 45 7.27 10.65 11.50
CA ILE A 45 8.51 10.08 10.99
C ILE A 45 8.43 9.89 9.47
N PHE A 46 7.31 9.40 8.94
CA PHE A 46 7.16 9.20 7.50
C PHE A 46 7.13 10.51 6.72
N PHE A 47 6.49 11.57 7.23
CA PHE A 47 6.51 12.87 6.57
C PHE A 47 7.92 13.45 6.51
N ASP A 48 8.66 13.37 7.61
CA ASP A 48 10.05 13.87 7.69
C ASP A 48 11.00 13.03 6.83
N GLU A 49 10.87 11.69 6.86
CA GLU A 49 11.70 10.76 6.09
C GLU A 49 11.44 10.87 4.58
N LEU A 50 10.18 11.04 4.19
CA LEU A 50 9.75 11.14 2.80
C LEU A 50 9.96 12.55 2.20
N GLU A 51 10.46 13.51 2.96
CA GLU A 51 10.72 14.89 2.52
C GLU A 51 9.48 15.55 1.87
N ILE A 52 8.32 15.35 2.49
CA ILE A 52 7.07 15.98 2.08
C ILE A 52 6.54 16.92 3.15
N ASN A 53 5.76 17.91 2.72
CA ASN A 53 5.17 18.86 3.63
C ASN A 53 4.26 18.18 4.66
N LYS A 54 4.23 18.74 5.88
CA LYS A 54 3.27 18.33 6.90
C LYS A 54 1.83 18.60 6.42
N PRO A 55 0.86 17.81 6.89
CA PRO A 55 -0.53 18.09 6.61
C PRO A 55 -0.97 19.47 7.08
N ASN A 56 -1.74 20.15 6.25
CA ASN A 56 -2.41 21.41 6.61
C ASN A 56 -3.50 21.17 7.66
N HIS A 57 -4.17 20.02 7.56
CA HIS A 57 -5.22 19.59 8.51
C HIS A 57 -4.98 18.17 8.98
N PHE A 58 -5.19 17.94 10.29
CA PHE A 58 -5.15 16.63 10.92
C PHE A 58 -6.51 16.38 11.60
N LEU A 59 -7.30 15.41 11.09
CA LEU A 59 -8.70 15.25 11.47
C LEU A 59 -8.92 14.49 12.77
N ASN A 60 -7.94 13.69 13.24
CA ASN A 60 -8.06 12.84 14.44
C ASN A 60 -9.33 11.97 14.43
N ALA A 61 -9.64 11.37 13.28
CA ALA A 61 -10.93 10.71 13.06
C ALA A 61 -11.06 9.32 13.71
N ARG A 62 -9.98 8.77 14.26
CA ARG A 62 -10.01 7.44 14.87
C ARG A 62 -11.06 7.33 15.97
N SER A 63 -11.75 6.20 16.01
CA SER A 63 -12.70 5.84 17.06
C SER A 63 -12.60 4.34 17.41
N SER A 64 -13.50 3.88 18.27
CA SER A 64 -13.55 2.50 18.78
C SER A 64 -13.93 1.46 17.73
N SER A 65 -14.64 1.87 16.67
CA SER A 65 -15.06 1.02 15.57
C SER A 65 -14.71 1.62 14.20
N ALA A 66 -14.63 0.76 13.16
CA ALA A 66 -14.41 1.20 11.80
C ALA A 66 -15.53 2.14 11.30
N ILE A 67 -16.78 1.84 11.65
CA ILE A 67 -17.94 2.65 11.26
C ILE A 67 -17.90 4.04 11.90
N GLU A 68 -17.59 4.13 13.20
CA GLU A 68 -17.42 5.42 13.87
C GLU A 68 -16.25 6.22 13.29
N THR A 69 -15.13 5.55 12.97
CA THR A 69 -14.00 6.17 12.31
C THR A 69 -14.39 6.75 10.96
N ILE A 70 -15.13 5.99 10.12
CA ILE A 70 -15.66 6.47 8.84
C ILE A 70 -16.59 7.68 9.06
N ALA A 71 -17.50 7.61 10.02
CA ALA A 71 -18.40 8.70 10.33
C ALA A 71 -17.63 9.99 10.71
N ASN A 72 -16.61 9.86 11.57
CA ASN A 72 -15.75 10.98 11.96
C ASN A 72 -14.95 11.54 10.75
N ILE A 73 -14.45 10.69 9.87
CA ILE A 73 -13.80 11.10 8.62
C ILE A 73 -14.77 11.94 7.78
N LEU A 74 -16.01 11.47 7.58
CA LEU A 74 -16.99 12.19 6.77
C LEU A 74 -17.33 13.56 7.39
N ILE A 75 -17.63 13.61 8.69
CA ILE A 75 -17.99 14.85 9.39
C ILE A 75 -16.85 15.87 9.33
N SER A 76 -15.63 15.43 9.68
CA SER A 76 -14.47 16.34 9.72
C SER A 76 -14.04 16.78 8.32
N THR A 77 -14.09 15.87 7.32
CA THR A 77 -13.77 16.21 5.93
C THR A 77 -14.75 17.21 5.36
N GLN A 78 -16.05 17.08 5.65
CA GLN A 78 -17.06 18.05 5.22
C GLN A 78 -16.68 19.48 5.66
N CYS A 79 -16.33 19.67 6.93
CA CYS A 79 -15.92 20.97 7.47
C CYS A 79 -14.68 21.53 6.76
N VAL A 80 -13.67 20.70 6.52
CA VAL A 80 -12.44 21.13 5.85
C VAL A 80 -12.69 21.49 4.37
N LEU A 81 -13.51 20.72 3.66
CA LEU A 81 -13.88 21.00 2.27
C LEU A 81 -14.64 22.33 2.15
N GLU A 82 -15.55 22.64 3.08
CA GLU A 82 -16.29 23.89 3.12
C GLU A 82 -15.40 25.11 3.45
N GLN A 83 -14.40 24.91 4.31
CA GLN A 83 -13.41 25.92 4.67
C GLN A 83 -12.45 26.20 3.51
N GLU A 84 -11.81 25.17 2.95
CA GLU A 84 -10.74 25.27 1.96
C GLU A 84 -11.26 25.52 0.53
N LYS A 85 -12.45 25.03 0.21
CA LYS A 85 -13.11 25.13 -1.10
C LYS A 85 -12.18 24.74 -2.27
N PRO A 86 -11.62 23.51 -2.24
CA PRO A 86 -10.70 23.07 -3.29
C PRO A 86 -11.43 22.92 -4.64
N ASP A 87 -10.71 23.13 -5.73
CA ASP A 87 -11.19 22.89 -7.10
C ASP A 87 -11.23 21.39 -7.44
N ALA A 88 -10.39 20.59 -6.77
CA ALA A 88 -10.32 19.15 -6.96
C ALA A 88 -9.86 18.43 -5.69
N VAL A 89 -10.28 17.17 -5.54
CA VAL A 89 -9.85 16.25 -4.47
C VAL A 89 -9.14 15.04 -5.06
N LEU A 90 -7.99 14.68 -4.49
CA LEU A 90 -7.24 13.47 -4.80
C LEU A 90 -7.27 12.51 -3.60
N VAL A 91 -7.62 11.26 -3.85
CA VAL A 91 -7.51 10.15 -2.90
C VAL A 91 -6.76 8.98 -3.51
N LEU A 92 -6.26 8.08 -2.67
CA LEU A 92 -5.58 6.86 -3.11
C LEU A 92 -6.17 5.63 -2.43
N GLY A 93 -6.46 4.60 -3.23
CA GLY A 93 -6.79 3.26 -2.74
C GLY A 93 -8.14 3.17 -2.04
N ASP A 94 -8.18 2.36 -1.00
CA ASP A 94 -9.40 1.78 -0.47
C ASP A 94 -9.51 1.80 1.06
N THR A 95 -8.68 2.61 1.70
CA THR A 95 -8.74 2.77 3.16
C THR A 95 -10.01 3.54 3.57
N ASN A 96 -10.30 3.56 4.86
CA ASN A 96 -11.44 4.35 5.37
C ASN A 96 -11.31 5.84 5.02
N SER A 97 -10.10 6.36 4.86
CA SER A 97 -9.86 7.76 4.45
C SER A 97 -10.43 8.08 3.07
N ALA A 98 -10.41 7.11 2.15
CA ALA A 98 -10.94 7.30 0.81
C ALA A 98 -12.46 7.50 0.79
N MET A 99 -13.19 7.09 1.84
CA MET A 99 -14.63 7.34 1.97
C MET A 99 -14.98 8.85 2.03
N SER A 100 -14.00 9.71 2.30
CA SER A 100 -14.12 11.18 2.22
C SER A 100 -14.64 11.69 0.86
N VAL A 101 -14.49 10.90 -0.21
CA VAL A 101 -15.04 11.21 -1.55
C VAL A 101 -16.55 11.44 -1.54
N ILE A 102 -17.29 10.85 -0.59
CA ILE A 102 -18.74 11.06 -0.45
C ILE A 102 -19.03 12.55 -0.19
N CYS A 103 -18.24 13.20 0.68
CA CYS A 103 -18.40 14.63 0.98
C CYS A 103 -18.06 15.50 -0.26
N ALA A 104 -16.93 15.22 -0.92
CA ALA A 104 -16.51 15.92 -2.13
C ALA A 104 -17.58 15.81 -3.24
N LYS A 105 -18.15 14.61 -3.43
CA LYS A 105 -19.21 14.37 -4.42
C LYS A 105 -20.47 15.20 -4.13
N ARG A 106 -20.89 15.25 -2.87
CA ARG A 106 -22.07 16.07 -2.47
C ARG A 106 -21.84 17.58 -2.64
N LEU A 107 -20.60 18.03 -2.48
CA LEU A 107 -20.21 19.42 -2.73
C LEU A 107 -19.92 19.71 -4.21
N LYS A 108 -20.07 18.73 -5.09
CA LYS A 108 -19.80 18.83 -6.53
C LYS A 108 -18.34 19.26 -6.82
N ILE A 109 -17.41 18.76 -6.04
CA ILE A 109 -15.96 18.94 -6.24
C ILE A 109 -15.45 17.75 -7.06
N PRO A 110 -14.76 17.98 -8.19
CA PRO A 110 -14.14 16.92 -8.99
C PRO A 110 -13.23 16.01 -8.17
N ILE A 111 -13.40 14.68 -8.31
CA ILE A 111 -12.72 13.66 -7.53
C ILE A 111 -11.82 12.84 -8.45
N PHE A 112 -10.54 12.73 -8.08
CA PHE A 112 -9.53 11.91 -8.72
C PHE A 112 -9.14 10.77 -7.78
N HIS A 113 -9.28 9.54 -8.24
CA HIS A 113 -8.99 8.35 -7.44
C HIS A 113 -7.82 7.57 -8.05
N MET A 114 -6.68 7.56 -7.36
CA MET A 114 -5.52 6.73 -7.70
C MET A 114 -5.67 5.31 -7.13
N GLU A 115 -5.03 4.35 -7.77
CA GLU A 115 -5.15 2.92 -7.45
C GLU A 115 -6.56 2.36 -7.70
N ALA A 116 -7.31 3.03 -8.58
CA ALA A 116 -8.67 2.65 -8.95
C ALA A 116 -8.71 1.33 -9.72
N GLY A 117 -9.83 0.62 -9.63
CA GLY A 117 -10.12 -0.57 -10.45
C GLY A 117 -9.47 -1.87 -9.98
N ASN A 118 -8.72 -1.85 -8.90
CA ASN A 118 -8.21 -3.10 -8.30
C ASN A 118 -9.36 -3.94 -7.77
N ARG A 119 -9.30 -5.27 -7.97
CA ARG A 119 -10.31 -6.22 -7.46
C ARG A 119 -9.64 -7.48 -6.94
N CYS A 120 -10.04 -7.92 -5.76
CA CYS A 120 -9.70 -9.25 -5.27
C CYS A 120 -10.90 -10.22 -5.36
N PHE A 121 -12.10 -9.70 -5.71
CA PHE A 121 -13.35 -10.45 -5.84
C PHE A 121 -13.77 -11.22 -4.56
N ASP A 122 -13.25 -10.81 -3.41
CA ASP A 122 -13.58 -11.37 -2.11
C ASP A 122 -14.20 -10.30 -1.21
N GLN A 123 -15.51 -10.37 -1.02
CA GLN A 123 -16.26 -9.40 -0.21
C GLN A 123 -16.04 -9.57 1.31
N ARG A 124 -15.32 -10.59 1.75
CA ARG A 124 -14.88 -10.72 3.14
C ARG A 124 -13.81 -9.69 3.50
N VAL A 125 -13.15 -9.14 2.48
CA VAL A 125 -12.12 -8.09 2.62
C VAL A 125 -12.81 -6.72 2.67
N PRO A 126 -12.76 -5.96 3.77
CA PRO A 126 -13.45 -4.66 3.89
C PRO A 126 -13.02 -3.66 2.80
N GLU A 127 -11.76 -3.69 2.41
CA GLU A 127 -11.23 -2.83 1.37
C GLU A 127 -11.85 -3.10 -0.02
N GLU A 128 -12.33 -4.32 -0.29
CA GLU A 128 -13.04 -4.61 -1.55
C GLU A 128 -14.36 -3.84 -1.65
N ILE A 129 -15.03 -3.64 -0.52
CA ILE A 129 -16.26 -2.84 -0.44
C ILE A 129 -15.92 -1.37 -0.65
N ASN A 130 -14.92 -0.86 0.09
CA ASN A 130 -14.51 0.54 0.01
C ASN A 130 -14.10 0.93 -1.41
N ARG A 131 -13.23 0.12 -2.07
CA ARG A 131 -12.72 0.46 -3.41
C ARG A 131 -13.84 0.54 -4.46
N ARG A 132 -14.83 -0.35 -4.39
CA ARG A 132 -15.99 -0.29 -5.27
C ARG A 132 -16.78 1.00 -5.08
N ILE A 133 -17.03 1.40 -3.83
CA ILE A 133 -17.71 2.65 -3.53
C ILE A 133 -16.90 3.84 -4.07
N VAL A 134 -15.61 3.88 -3.78
CA VAL A 134 -14.74 5.00 -4.17
C VAL A 134 -14.61 5.10 -5.69
N ASP A 135 -14.40 3.98 -6.40
CA ASP A 135 -14.32 3.94 -7.86
C ASP A 135 -15.60 4.51 -8.53
N HIS A 136 -16.77 4.08 -8.05
CA HIS A 136 -18.05 4.48 -8.63
C HIS A 136 -18.47 5.91 -8.29
N ILE A 137 -18.01 6.45 -7.16
CA ILE A 137 -18.27 7.84 -6.77
C ILE A 137 -17.32 8.81 -7.47
N SER A 138 -16.07 8.40 -7.71
CA SER A 138 -15.04 9.26 -8.30
C SER A 138 -15.38 9.67 -9.73
N ASP A 139 -14.98 10.89 -10.08
CA ASP A 139 -15.22 11.44 -11.42
C ASP A 139 -14.16 11.00 -12.42
N VAL A 140 -12.91 10.83 -11.95
CA VAL A 140 -11.77 10.39 -12.75
C VAL A 140 -11.04 9.28 -12.01
N ASN A 141 -10.90 8.12 -12.64
CA ASN A 141 -10.21 6.96 -12.10
C ASN A 141 -8.82 6.80 -12.72
N LEU A 142 -7.78 6.86 -11.88
CA LEU A 142 -6.37 6.75 -12.25
C LEU A 142 -5.88 5.34 -11.92
N VAL A 143 -5.93 4.47 -12.91
CA VAL A 143 -5.60 3.05 -12.75
C VAL A 143 -4.10 2.79 -12.92
N TYR A 144 -3.59 1.77 -12.25
CA TYR A 144 -2.19 1.38 -12.40
C TYR A 144 -1.97 0.49 -13.63
N THR A 145 -2.91 -0.42 -13.93
CA THR A 145 -2.75 -1.48 -14.91
C THR A 145 -3.93 -1.58 -15.88
N GLU A 146 -3.72 -2.31 -16.98
CA GLU A 146 -4.83 -2.64 -17.90
C GLU A 146 -5.85 -3.58 -17.27
N HIS A 147 -5.45 -4.44 -16.32
CA HIS A 147 -6.41 -5.25 -15.55
C HIS A 147 -7.39 -4.36 -14.78
N ALA A 148 -6.87 -3.38 -14.06
CA ALA A 148 -7.70 -2.43 -13.31
C ALA A 148 -8.64 -1.63 -14.24
N ARG A 149 -8.14 -1.16 -15.41
CA ARG A 149 -8.98 -0.48 -16.41
C ARG A 149 -10.12 -1.37 -16.88
N ARG A 150 -9.84 -2.62 -17.24
CA ARG A 150 -10.85 -3.58 -17.70
C ARG A 150 -11.92 -3.85 -16.66
N ASN A 151 -11.54 -3.94 -15.38
CA ASN A 151 -12.50 -4.11 -14.28
C ASN A 151 -13.51 -2.94 -14.26
N LEU A 152 -13.02 -1.69 -14.30
CA LEU A 152 -13.90 -0.51 -14.27
C LEU A 152 -14.83 -0.43 -15.49
N ILE A 153 -14.30 -0.71 -16.68
CA ILE A 153 -15.12 -0.74 -17.91
C ILE A 153 -16.19 -1.85 -17.82
N ALA A 154 -15.82 -3.03 -17.33
CA ALA A 154 -16.75 -4.14 -17.13
C ALA A 154 -17.86 -3.82 -16.10
N GLU A 155 -17.57 -2.95 -15.12
CA GLU A 155 -18.53 -2.45 -14.14
C GLU A 155 -19.36 -1.26 -14.66
N GLY A 156 -19.15 -0.85 -15.92
CA GLY A 156 -19.96 0.18 -16.60
C GLY A 156 -19.50 1.61 -16.35
N LEU A 157 -18.29 1.84 -15.82
CA LEU A 157 -17.77 3.19 -15.66
C LEU A 157 -17.36 3.78 -17.02
N PRO A 158 -17.54 5.11 -17.23
CA PRO A 158 -17.25 5.77 -18.50
C PRO A 158 -15.74 5.78 -18.80
N GLU A 159 -15.37 5.24 -19.95
CA GLU A 159 -13.99 5.05 -20.39
C GLU A 159 -13.24 6.38 -20.57
N ASP A 160 -13.95 7.45 -20.93
CA ASP A 160 -13.40 8.81 -21.15
C ASP A 160 -12.78 9.44 -19.90
N ARG A 161 -12.98 8.82 -18.73
CA ARG A 161 -12.47 9.30 -17.43
C ARG A 161 -11.70 8.21 -16.67
N ILE A 162 -11.17 7.22 -17.38
CA ILE A 162 -10.30 6.17 -16.84
C ILE A 162 -8.92 6.25 -17.50
N PHE A 163 -7.90 6.65 -16.72
CA PHE A 163 -6.55 6.88 -17.23
C PHE A 163 -5.53 5.95 -16.59
N LYS A 164 -4.71 5.29 -17.41
CA LYS A 164 -3.62 4.47 -16.90
C LYS A 164 -2.40 5.34 -16.60
N THR A 165 -2.15 5.55 -15.33
CA THR A 165 -0.97 6.31 -14.85
C THR A 165 0.23 5.42 -14.58
N GLY A 166 0.01 4.14 -14.33
CA GLY A 166 1.00 3.23 -13.77
C GLY A 166 1.10 3.33 -12.25
N SER A 167 1.81 2.39 -11.63
CA SER A 167 2.08 2.44 -10.20
C SER A 167 3.08 3.56 -9.86
N PRO A 168 2.89 4.33 -8.79
CA PRO A 168 3.85 5.30 -8.31
C PRO A 168 5.09 4.66 -7.65
N GLN A 169 5.06 3.36 -7.36
CA GLN A 169 6.09 2.68 -6.57
C GLN A 169 7.48 2.76 -7.20
N ALA A 170 7.58 2.65 -8.54
CA ALA A 170 8.86 2.77 -9.23
C ALA A 170 9.50 4.16 -9.03
N GLU A 171 8.71 5.23 -9.17
CA GLU A 171 9.17 6.61 -8.97
C GLU A 171 9.57 6.87 -7.52
N VAL A 172 8.83 6.32 -6.55
CA VAL A 172 9.14 6.40 -5.12
C VAL A 172 10.46 5.69 -4.83
N LEU A 173 10.61 4.44 -5.26
CA LEU A 173 11.83 3.65 -5.01
C LEU A 173 13.07 4.27 -5.67
N ASP A 174 12.92 4.84 -6.87
CA ASP A 174 14.01 5.51 -7.57
C ASP A 174 14.43 6.78 -6.82
N PHE A 175 13.50 7.60 -6.37
CA PHE A 175 13.79 8.82 -5.61
C PHE A 175 14.55 8.53 -4.30
N TYR A 176 14.17 7.48 -3.58
CA TYR A 176 14.85 7.11 -2.33
C TYR A 176 16.02 6.14 -2.50
N ARG A 177 16.42 5.81 -3.74
CA ARG A 177 17.47 4.84 -4.05
C ARG A 177 18.75 5.08 -3.27
N THR A 178 19.25 6.31 -3.23
CA THR A 178 20.48 6.65 -2.50
C THR A 178 20.36 6.42 -1.00
N LYS A 179 19.21 6.76 -0.40
CA LYS A 179 18.96 6.50 1.03
C LYS A 179 18.86 5.00 1.31
N ILE A 180 18.19 4.24 0.43
CA ILE A 180 18.08 2.79 0.53
C ILE A 180 19.47 2.14 0.43
N ASP A 181 20.27 2.52 -0.55
CA ASP A 181 21.60 1.92 -0.77
C ASP A 181 22.58 2.26 0.35
N SER A 182 22.49 3.45 0.96
CA SER A 182 23.34 3.88 2.08
C SER A 182 22.88 3.40 3.45
N SER A 183 21.69 2.78 3.57
CA SER A 183 21.19 2.24 4.82
C SER A 183 22.15 1.22 5.45
N LYS A 184 22.37 1.35 6.76
CA LYS A 184 23.23 0.47 7.57
C LYS A 184 22.44 -0.57 8.36
N VAL A 185 21.16 -0.79 8.02
CA VAL A 185 20.24 -1.63 8.78
C VAL A 185 20.73 -3.08 8.93
N LEU A 186 21.38 -3.64 7.89
CA LEU A 186 21.94 -5.01 7.98
C LEU A 186 23.00 -5.09 9.09
N LEU A 187 23.89 -4.11 9.14
CA LEU A 187 24.94 -4.02 10.19
C LEU A 187 24.32 -3.82 11.57
N GLN A 188 23.32 -2.93 11.68
CA GLN A 188 22.63 -2.64 12.95
C GLN A 188 21.91 -3.86 13.52
N LEU A 189 21.34 -4.70 12.64
CA LEU A 189 20.63 -5.92 13.02
C LEU A 189 21.53 -7.16 13.07
N GLY A 190 22.82 -7.03 12.69
CA GLY A 190 23.78 -8.13 12.72
C GLY A 190 23.48 -9.25 11.75
N VAL A 191 22.90 -8.92 10.57
CA VAL A 191 22.54 -9.92 9.53
C VAL A 191 23.36 -9.73 8.27
N GLU A 192 23.58 -10.82 7.53
CA GLU A 192 24.29 -10.84 6.27
C GLU A 192 23.32 -10.98 5.09
N ALA A 193 23.65 -10.31 3.98
CA ALA A 193 22.85 -10.39 2.75
C ALA A 193 22.66 -11.86 2.30
N GLY A 194 21.44 -12.21 1.94
CA GLY A 194 21.05 -13.56 1.52
C GLY A 194 20.95 -14.59 2.65
N LYS A 195 21.18 -14.21 3.92
CA LYS A 195 21.21 -15.14 5.04
C LYS A 195 20.15 -14.88 6.12
N TYR A 196 19.02 -14.33 5.75
CA TYR A 196 17.88 -14.10 6.66
C TYR A 196 16.57 -14.01 5.89
N PHE A 197 15.48 -14.32 6.56
CA PHE A 197 14.13 -14.04 6.06
C PHE A 197 13.62 -12.71 6.58
N VAL A 198 12.77 -12.03 5.79
CA VAL A 198 11.94 -10.92 6.25
C VAL A 198 10.49 -11.38 6.27
N VAL A 199 9.80 -11.12 7.37
CA VAL A 199 8.36 -11.42 7.52
C VAL A 199 7.62 -10.14 7.86
N SER A 200 6.50 -9.89 7.15
CA SER A 200 5.59 -8.78 7.44
C SER A 200 4.15 -9.22 7.27
N ILE A 201 3.43 -9.30 8.38
CA ILE A 201 2.05 -9.79 8.43
C ILE A 201 1.24 -8.85 9.31
N HIS A 202 0.16 -8.32 8.75
CA HIS A 202 -0.66 -7.31 9.42
C HIS A 202 -2.16 -7.39 9.06
N ARG A 203 -2.55 -8.27 8.11
CA ARG A 203 -3.94 -8.43 7.70
C ARG A 203 -4.77 -9.05 8.82
N GLU A 204 -5.99 -8.51 9.00
CA GLU A 204 -6.92 -8.94 10.06
C GLU A 204 -7.23 -10.44 9.98
N GLU A 205 -7.45 -10.96 8.78
CA GLU A 205 -7.71 -12.39 8.55
C GLU A 205 -6.60 -13.30 9.06
N ASN A 206 -5.35 -12.84 9.10
CA ASN A 206 -4.19 -13.59 9.58
C ASN A 206 -3.91 -13.34 11.06
N VAL A 207 -4.02 -12.08 11.51
CA VAL A 207 -3.58 -11.66 12.85
C VAL A 207 -4.67 -11.81 13.91
N ASP A 208 -5.94 -11.54 13.56
CA ASP A 208 -7.05 -11.57 14.52
C ASP A 208 -7.69 -12.95 14.66
N ASN A 209 -7.39 -13.88 13.76
CA ASN A 209 -7.80 -15.27 13.88
C ASN A 209 -6.74 -16.04 14.67
N PRO A 210 -7.01 -16.52 15.91
CA PRO A 210 -6.03 -17.21 16.72
C PRO A 210 -5.47 -18.49 16.07
N THR A 211 -6.30 -19.23 15.32
CA THR A 211 -5.88 -20.43 14.61
C THR A 211 -4.89 -20.10 13.49
N ASN A 212 -5.18 -19.05 12.71
CA ASN A 212 -4.29 -18.60 11.64
C ASN A 212 -2.96 -18.11 12.21
N LEU A 213 -3.01 -17.32 13.28
CA LEU A 213 -1.81 -16.78 13.91
C LEU A 213 -0.95 -17.88 14.55
N SER A 214 -1.57 -18.89 15.21
CA SER A 214 -0.86 -20.05 15.75
C SER A 214 -0.21 -20.89 14.63
N THR A 215 -0.94 -21.16 13.54
CA THR A 215 -0.42 -21.85 12.36
C THR A 215 0.77 -21.09 11.77
N LEU A 216 0.69 -19.77 11.71
CA LEU A 216 1.76 -18.89 11.23
C LEU A 216 3.01 -19.02 12.12
N VAL A 217 2.87 -18.90 13.44
CA VAL A 217 3.99 -19.03 14.39
C VAL A 217 4.68 -20.39 14.24
N THR A 218 3.90 -21.47 14.19
CA THR A 218 4.41 -22.83 13.97
C THR A 218 5.16 -22.93 12.63
N THR A 219 4.61 -22.34 11.57
CA THR A 219 5.22 -22.33 10.24
C THR A 219 6.53 -21.54 10.22
N LEU A 220 6.58 -20.36 10.85
CA LEU A 220 7.80 -19.56 10.93
C LEU A 220 8.90 -20.27 11.74
N ASN A 221 8.54 -20.91 12.85
CA ASN A 221 9.46 -21.73 13.64
C ASN A 221 10.07 -22.85 12.78
N PHE A 222 9.22 -23.58 12.04
CA PHE A 222 9.66 -24.64 11.14
C PHE A 222 10.57 -24.13 10.01
N ILE A 223 10.24 -22.99 9.39
CA ILE A 223 11.06 -22.36 8.34
C ILE A 223 12.44 -22.01 8.89
N SER A 224 12.52 -21.36 10.05
CA SER A 224 13.79 -20.98 10.66
C SER A 224 14.68 -22.21 10.96
N GLU A 225 14.09 -23.30 11.42
CA GLU A 225 14.81 -24.57 11.68
C GLU A 225 15.24 -25.25 10.38
N LYS A 226 14.34 -25.40 9.39
CA LYS A 226 14.60 -26.06 8.11
C LYS A 226 15.76 -25.39 7.35
N TYR A 227 15.71 -24.06 7.21
CA TYR A 227 16.71 -23.32 6.45
C TYR A 227 17.93 -22.90 7.28
N ARG A 228 17.87 -23.04 8.61
CA ARG A 228 18.90 -22.58 9.56
C ARG A 228 19.27 -21.11 9.38
N LEU A 229 18.28 -20.29 9.12
CA LEU A 229 18.40 -18.86 8.90
C LEU A 229 17.56 -18.08 9.91
N PRO A 230 18.03 -16.93 10.41
CA PRO A 230 17.22 -16.06 11.25
C PRO A 230 16.05 -15.47 10.46
N ILE A 231 14.97 -15.18 11.18
CA ILE A 231 13.81 -14.50 10.66
C ILE A 231 13.70 -13.12 11.32
N LEU A 232 13.63 -12.08 10.53
CA LEU A 232 13.33 -10.72 10.95
C LEU A 232 11.83 -10.46 10.73
N PHE A 233 11.06 -10.47 11.81
CA PHE A 233 9.61 -10.32 11.76
C PHE A 233 9.20 -8.89 12.12
N SER A 234 8.85 -8.09 11.10
CA SER A 234 8.30 -6.75 11.30
C SER A 234 6.88 -6.83 11.84
N VAL A 235 6.67 -6.40 13.08
CA VAL A 235 5.40 -6.55 13.80
C VAL A 235 4.83 -5.20 14.17
N HIS A 236 3.57 -4.97 13.78
CA HIS A 236 2.79 -3.86 14.30
C HIS A 236 2.49 -4.08 15.80
N PRO A 237 2.34 -3.03 16.62
CA PRO A 237 2.01 -3.17 18.05
C PRO A 237 0.80 -4.09 18.33
N ARG A 238 -0.27 -4.00 17.51
CA ARG A 238 -1.44 -4.89 17.59
C ARG A 238 -1.06 -6.37 17.41
N THR A 239 -0.26 -6.66 16.38
CA THR A 239 0.22 -8.03 16.12
C THR A 239 1.08 -8.54 17.27
N LYS A 240 1.92 -7.67 17.86
CA LYS A 240 2.76 -8.02 19.01
C LYS A 240 1.92 -8.46 20.21
N LEU A 241 0.87 -7.72 20.55
CA LEU A 241 -0.05 -8.09 21.63
C LEU A 241 -0.68 -9.48 21.40
N ARG A 242 -1.14 -9.75 20.17
CA ARG A 242 -1.71 -11.06 19.81
C ARG A 242 -0.70 -12.19 19.91
N LEU A 243 0.55 -11.97 19.48
CA LEU A 243 1.63 -12.96 19.60
C LEU A 243 1.97 -13.27 21.07
N ASP A 244 1.93 -12.26 21.94
CA ASP A 244 2.21 -12.43 23.36
C ASP A 244 1.10 -13.23 24.08
N GLU A 245 -0.14 -13.19 23.58
CA GLU A 245 -1.28 -13.95 24.08
C GLU A 245 -1.29 -15.43 23.66
N LEU A 246 -0.57 -15.81 22.60
CA LEU A 246 -0.53 -17.19 22.12
C LEU A 246 0.22 -18.13 23.09
N SER A 247 -0.19 -19.40 23.10
CA SER A 247 0.55 -20.48 23.78
C SER A 247 1.84 -20.84 23.04
N GLU A 248 1.78 -20.88 21.71
CA GLU A 248 2.93 -21.10 20.84
C GLU A 248 3.84 -19.87 20.84
N LYS A 249 5.12 -20.08 21.08
CA LYS A 249 6.11 -19.00 21.09
C LYS A 249 7.04 -19.08 19.91
N LEU A 250 7.49 -17.92 19.47
CA LEU A 250 8.57 -17.82 18.47
C LEU A 250 9.88 -18.34 19.05
N VAL A 251 10.62 -19.13 18.25
CA VAL A 251 11.95 -19.61 18.63
C VAL A 251 12.97 -18.45 18.66
N PRO A 252 14.11 -18.60 19.41
CA PRO A 252 15.09 -17.50 19.57
C PRO A 252 15.71 -16.98 18.28
N SER A 253 15.70 -17.76 17.21
CA SER A 253 16.18 -17.36 15.88
C SER A 253 15.22 -16.42 15.14
N ILE A 254 14.04 -16.13 15.70
CA ILE A 254 13.07 -15.18 15.14
C ILE A 254 13.08 -13.92 15.99
N THR A 255 13.51 -12.82 15.39
CA THR A 255 13.57 -11.52 16.05
C THR A 255 12.40 -10.65 15.59
N THR A 256 11.56 -10.20 16.54
CA THR A 256 10.49 -9.25 16.23
C THR A 256 11.06 -7.83 16.17
N LEU A 257 10.77 -7.11 15.10
CA LEU A 257 11.18 -5.73 14.87
C LEU A 257 9.97 -4.79 14.95
N LYS A 258 10.17 -3.59 15.50
CA LYS A 258 9.22 -2.50 15.28
C LYS A 258 9.20 -2.12 13.79
N PRO A 259 8.10 -1.54 13.28
CA PRO A 259 8.06 -1.03 11.92
C PRO A 259 9.25 -0.10 11.64
N LEU A 260 9.96 -0.39 10.56
CA LEU A 260 11.13 0.39 10.12
C LEU A 260 10.70 1.51 9.16
N GLY A 261 11.55 2.50 8.99
CA GLY A 261 11.45 3.48 7.92
C GLY A 261 11.55 2.85 6.53
N LEU A 262 11.09 3.57 5.49
CA LEU A 262 11.07 3.06 4.12
C LEU A 262 12.46 2.62 3.62
N PRO A 263 13.55 3.40 3.77
CA PRO A 263 14.85 3.00 3.24
C PRO A 263 15.40 1.73 3.89
N ASP A 264 15.26 1.61 5.21
CA ASP A 264 15.76 0.45 5.97
C ASP A 264 14.96 -0.81 5.65
N TYR A 265 13.62 -0.68 5.59
CA TYR A 265 12.76 -1.82 5.27
C TYR A 265 13.00 -2.35 3.86
N VAL A 266 13.08 -1.46 2.86
CA VAL A 266 13.38 -1.83 1.47
C VAL A 266 14.78 -2.44 1.36
N LYS A 267 15.77 -1.91 2.10
CA LYS A 267 17.12 -2.49 2.14
C LYS A 267 17.10 -3.91 2.68
N LEU A 268 16.33 -4.18 3.74
CA LEU A 268 16.17 -5.54 4.28
C LEU A 268 15.50 -6.48 3.28
N GLN A 269 14.41 -6.05 2.64
CA GLN A 269 13.71 -6.87 1.63
C GLN A 269 14.66 -7.25 0.49
N LYS A 270 15.34 -6.26 -0.10
CA LYS A 270 16.24 -6.42 -1.25
C LYS A 270 17.40 -7.40 -1.00
N ASN A 271 17.85 -7.48 0.25
CA ASN A 271 18.99 -8.31 0.63
C ASN A 271 18.58 -9.58 1.41
N SER A 272 17.31 -9.90 1.49
CA SER A 272 16.83 -11.10 2.20
C SER A 272 17.05 -12.39 1.39
N PHE A 273 17.04 -13.53 2.07
CA PHE A 273 16.94 -14.84 1.44
C PHE A 273 15.57 -15.02 0.77
N CYS A 274 14.49 -14.62 1.46
CA CYS A 274 13.13 -14.56 0.94
C CYS A 274 12.27 -13.66 1.86
N VAL A 275 11.31 -12.94 1.27
CA VAL A 275 10.31 -12.17 2.00
C VAL A 275 9.00 -12.95 2.05
N LEU A 276 8.40 -13.06 3.23
CA LEU A 276 7.06 -13.63 3.44
C LEU A 276 6.13 -12.50 3.87
N SER A 277 5.10 -12.20 3.09
CA SER A 277 4.25 -11.03 3.38
C SER A 277 2.80 -11.21 2.94
N ASP A 278 1.88 -10.59 3.69
CA ASP A 278 0.47 -10.43 3.29
C ASP A 278 0.15 -9.01 2.77
N SER A 279 1.18 -8.18 2.57
CA SER A 279 1.02 -6.84 2.01
C SER A 279 0.61 -6.88 0.54
N GLY A 280 -0.29 -5.97 0.14
CA GLY A 280 -0.66 -5.79 -1.27
C GLY A 280 0.50 -5.25 -2.13
N THR A 281 1.46 -4.51 -1.53
CA THR A 281 2.58 -3.91 -2.26
C THR A 281 3.72 -4.88 -2.57
N ILE A 282 3.73 -6.06 -1.95
CA ILE A 282 4.84 -7.03 -2.11
C ILE A 282 5.06 -7.43 -3.57
N THR A 283 4.01 -7.50 -4.37
CA THR A 283 4.08 -7.82 -5.80
C THR A 283 4.84 -6.73 -6.57
N GLU A 284 4.52 -5.46 -6.30
CA GLU A 284 5.20 -4.31 -6.91
C GLU A 284 6.68 -4.24 -6.45
N GLU A 285 6.92 -4.33 -5.14
CA GLU A 285 8.25 -4.24 -4.54
C GLU A 285 9.17 -5.37 -4.99
N SER A 286 8.69 -6.62 -4.95
CA SER A 286 9.46 -7.80 -5.35
C SER A 286 9.85 -7.73 -6.83
N SER A 287 8.93 -7.36 -7.72
CA SER A 287 9.21 -7.27 -9.15
C SER A 287 10.16 -6.12 -9.49
N LEU A 288 9.98 -4.93 -8.89
CA LEU A 288 10.82 -3.75 -9.15
C LEU A 288 12.24 -3.88 -8.58
N LEU A 289 12.40 -4.58 -7.47
CA LEU A 289 13.68 -4.72 -6.76
C LEU A 289 14.30 -6.10 -6.94
N HIS A 290 13.63 -7.02 -7.64
CA HIS A 290 14.08 -8.37 -7.99
C HIS A 290 14.52 -9.22 -6.78
N PHE A 291 13.77 -9.17 -5.69
CA PHE A 291 14.01 -10.03 -4.53
C PHE A 291 12.96 -11.15 -4.43
N PRO A 292 13.31 -12.33 -3.86
CA PRO A 292 12.39 -13.43 -3.67
C PRO A 292 11.28 -13.07 -2.69
N ALA A 293 10.02 -13.31 -3.05
CA ALA A 293 8.91 -13.10 -2.16
C ALA A 293 7.81 -14.15 -2.31
N ILE A 294 7.09 -14.41 -1.21
CA ILE A 294 5.92 -15.27 -1.14
C ILE A 294 4.76 -14.47 -0.55
N ASN A 295 3.61 -14.56 -1.20
CA ASN A 295 2.41 -13.89 -0.73
C ASN A 295 1.58 -14.83 0.17
N LEU A 296 1.42 -14.45 1.43
CA LEU A 296 0.70 -15.22 2.46
C LEU A 296 -0.80 -14.93 2.49
N ARG A 297 -1.40 -14.69 1.32
CA ARG A 297 -2.84 -14.41 1.16
C ARG A 297 -3.54 -15.51 0.38
N GLU A 298 -4.86 -15.59 0.54
CA GLU A 298 -5.75 -16.43 -0.26
C GLU A 298 -6.38 -15.67 -1.44
N ALA A 299 -6.35 -14.35 -1.40
CA ALA A 299 -6.84 -13.46 -2.47
C ALA A 299 -5.93 -12.22 -2.58
N HIS A 300 -5.80 -11.67 -3.79
CA HIS A 300 -4.98 -10.47 -4.03
C HIS A 300 -5.54 -9.61 -5.16
N GLU A 301 -5.07 -8.36 -5.20
CA GLU A 301 -5.52 -7.34 -6.16
C GLU A 301 -4.52 -7.09 -7.31
N ARG A 302 -3.53 -7.96 -7.51
CA ARG A 302 -2.40 -7.74 -8.44
C ARG A 302 -2.27 -8.89 -9.45
N PRO A 303 -3.29 -9.13 -10.32
CA PRO A 303 -3.26 -10.23 -11.30
C PRO A 303 -2.11 -10.10 -12.29
N GLU A 304 -1.67 -8.87 -12.60
CA GLU A 304 -0.52 -8.60 -13.46
C GLU A 304 0.79 -9.20 -12.93
N GLY A 305 0.92 -9.31 -11.62
CA GLY A 305 2.07 -10.00 -11.01
C GLY A 305 2.01 -11.52 -11.17
N VAL A 306 0.81 -12.08 -11.28
CA VAL A 306 0.62 -13.51 -11.57
C VAL A 306 0.89 -13.79 -13.04
N ASP A 307 0.44 -12.93 -13.94
CA ASP A 307 0.71 -13.04 -15.38
C ASP A 307 2.22 -13.11 -15.69
N GLU A 308 3.02 -12.34 -14.95
CA GLU A 308 4.49 -12.31 -15.09
C GLU A 308 5.21 -13.31 -14.16
N GLY A 309 4.49 -14.10 -13.37
CA GLY A 309 5.09 -15.07 -12.45
C GLY A 309 5.97 -14.43 -11.37
N VAL A 310 5.62 -13.24 -10.88
CA VAL A 310 6.43 -12.47 -9.94
C VAL A 310 6.59 -13.19 -8.60
N LEU A 311 5.49 -13.72 -8.05
CA LEU A 311 5.47 -14.40 -6.77
C LEU A 311 4.36 -15.46 -6.70
N ILE A 312 4.44 -16.30 -5.68
CA ILE A 312 3.47 -17.37 -5.44
C ILE A 312 2.57 -16.98 -4.27
N MET A 313 1.26 -17.10 -4.46
CA MET A 313 0.27 -16.94 -3.41
C MET A 313 0.00 -18.30 -2.75
N THR A 314 0.21 -18.40 -1.44
CA THR A 314 0.17 -19.68 -0.70
C THR A 314 -0.88 -19.73 0.41
N GLY A 315 -1.42 -18.57 0.82
CA GLY A 315 -2.05 -18.48 2.12
C GLY A 315 -1.04 -18.77 3.23
N ILE A 316 -1.54 -19.23 4.37
CA ILE A 316 -0.71 -19.61 5.54
C ILE A 316 -0.44 -21.13 5.61
N ASN A 317 -0.63 -21.84 4.51
CA ASN A 317 -0.39 -23.29 4.45
C ASN A 317 1.12 -23.57 4.46
N GLN A 318 1.61 -24.18 5.54
CA GLN A 318 3.04 -24.47 5.76
C GLN A 318 3.69 -25.18 4.59
N GLN A 319 3.08 -26.27 4.10
CA GLN A 319 3.65 -27.07 3.01
C GLN A 319 3.78 -26.25 1.72
N ARG A 320 2.74 -25.46 1.39
CA ARG A 320 2.75 -24.61 0.20
C ARG A 320 3.77 -23.48 0.30
N ILE A 321 3.94 -22.89 1.49
CA ILE A 321 4.97 -21.85 1.72
C ILE A 321 6.36 -22.44 1.46
N ILE A 322 6.65 -23.65 1.97
CA ILE A 322 7.94 -24.31 1.78
C ILE A 322 8.19 -24.62 0.29
N GLU A 323 7.21 -25.21 -0.39
CA GLU A 323 7.29 -25.50 -1.84
C GLU A 323 7.55 -24.24 -2.64
N ALA A 324 6.87 -23.12 -2.29
CA ALA A 324 7.05 -21.84 -2.94
C ALA A 324 8.43 -21.23 -2.69
N ILE A 325 8.94 -21.28 -1.46
CA ILE A 325 10.33 -20.85 -1.14
C ILE A 325 11.34 -21.65 -1.95
N ASP A 326 11.23 -22.98 -1.93
CA ASP A 326 12.17 -23.87 -2.63
C ASP A 326 12.13 -23.67 -4.16
N LEU A 327 10.94 -23.41 -4.75
CA LEU A 327 10.80 -23.09 -6.17
C LEU A 327 11.42 -21.74 -6.53
N THR A 328 11.07 -20.69 -5.76
CA THR A 328 11.58 -19.32 -6.00
C THR A 328 13.09 -19.26 -5.85
N ARG A 329 13.66 -19.97 -4.87
CA ARG A 329 15.12 -20.06 -4.71
C ARG A 329 15.77 -20.77 -5.89
N ARG A 330 15.23 -21.90 -6.36
CA ARG A 330 15.75 -22.58 -7.57
C ARG A 330 15.73 -21.70 -8.79
N GLN A 331 14.70 -20.88 -8.98
CA GLN A 331 14.64 -19.90 -10.08
C GLN A 331 15.83 -18.95 -10.03
N ILE A 332 16.10 -18.36 -8.87
CA ILE A 332 17.21 -17.41 -8.68
C ILE A 332 18.57 -18.09 -8.87
N ASP A 333 18.75 -19.27 -8.24
CA ASP A 333 20.00 -20.03 -8.34
C ASP A 333 20.28 -20.49 -9.78
N SER A 334 19.23 -20.60 -10.61
CA SER A 334 19.32 -20.85 -12.05
C SER A 334 19.52 -19.58 -12.90
N ASN A 335 19.72 -18.42 -12.28
CA ASN A 335 19.84 -17.11 -12.93
C ASN A 335 18.63 -16.71 -13.80
N VAL A 336 17.44 -17.20 -13.44
CA VAL A 336 16.18 -16.79 -14.09
C VAL A 336 15.63 -15.57 -13.36
N THR A 337 15.63 -14.43 -14.02
CA THR A 337 15.19 -13.15 -13.44
C THR A 337 13.69 -13.15 -13.17
N ILE A 338 13.28 -12.58 -12.05
CA ILE A 338 11.87 -12.25 -11.77
C ILE A 338 11.50 -11.10 -12.73
N LEU A 339 10.44 -11.31 -13.51
CA LEU A 339 9.96 -10.30 -14.46
C LEU A 339 9.22 -9.17 -13.71
N THR A 340 9.26 -7.98 -14.32
CA THR A 340 8.51 -6.83 -13.80
C THR A 340 7.38 -6.51 -14.76
N PRO A 341 6.10 -6.48 -14.32
CA PRO A 341 5.01 -6.02 -15.14
C PRO A 341 5.31 -4.64 -15.75
N SER A 342 5.07 -4.48 -17.05
CA SER A 342 5.38 -3.23 -17.76
C SER A 342 4.65 -2.02 -17.17
N ASP A 343 3.48 -2.24 -16.60
CA ASP A 343 2.67 -1.22 -15.95
C ASP A 343 3.32 -0.66 -14.66
N TYR A 344 4.28 -1.38 -14.08
CA TYR A 344 5.05 -0.91 -12.91
C TYR A 344 6.29 -0.10 -13.29
N LEU A 345 6.77 -0.19 -14.53
CA LEU A 345 7.99 0.49 -14.99
C LEU A 345 7.79 1.97 -15.35
N VAL A 346 6.76 2.61 -14.84
CA VAL A 346 6.45 4.01 -15.14
C VAL A 346 7.19 4.93 -14.18
N GLY A 347 8.23 5.61 -14.68
CA GLY A 347 9.11 6.48 -13.87
C GLY A 347 8.61 7.92 -13.63
N SER A 348 7.39 8.28 -14.06
CA SER A 348 6.87 9.66 -13.99
C SER A 348 5.39 9.72 -13.69
N THR A 349 4.93 8.86 -12.81
CA THR A 349 3.51 8.76 -12.42
C THR A 349 3.00 10.07 -11.80
N SER A 350 3.81 10.74 -10.97
CA SER A 350 3.47 12.03 -10.37
C SER A 350 3.07 13.09 -11.42
N TRP A 351 3.86 13.24 -12.48
CA TRP A 351 3.57 14.18 -13.57
C TRP A 351 2.30 13.83 -14.35
N LYS A 352 2.06 12.52 -14.58
CA LYS A 352 0.82 12.07 -15.24
C LYS A 352 -0.40 12.43 -14.41
N VAL A 353 -0.36 12.16 -13.10
CA VAL A 353 -1.44 12.47 -12.17
C VAL A 353 -1.73 13.97 -12.14
N VAL A 354 -0.70 14.80 -11.93
CA VAL A 354 -0.88 16.27 -11.88
C VAL A 354 -1.42 16.83 -13.19
N LYS A 355 -0.88 16.40 -14.34
CA LYS A 355 -1.41 16.81 -15.65
C LYS A 355 -2.86 16.39 -15.86
N THR A 356 -3.24 15.21 -15.41
CA THR A 356 -4.62 14.73 -15.51
C THR A 356 -5.55 15.56 -14.63
N ILE A 357 -5.16 15.88 -13.40
CA ILE A 357 -5.93 16.77 -12.51
C ILE A 357 -6.13 18.14 -13.16
N LEU A 358 -5.07 18.77 -13.66
CA LEU A 358 -5.13 20.07 -14.33
C LEU A 358 -6.02 20.05 -15.58
N SER A 359 -6.01 18.97 -16.35
CA SER A 359 -6.78 18.84 -17.59
C SER A 359 -8.26 18.54 -17.34
N TYR A 360 -8.54 17.69 -16.35
CA TYR A 360 -9.87 17.11 -16.19
C TYR A 360 -10.74 17.76 -15.11
N THR A 361 -10.21 18.65 -14.28
CA THR A 361 -11.02 19.38 -13.30
C THR A 361 -12.12 20.18 -13.99
N ASP A 362 -11.77 21.00 -15.00
CA ASP A 362 -12.76 21.78 -15.76
C ASP A 362 -13.62 20.91 -16.68
N TYR A 363 -13.06 19.80 -17.21
CA TYR A 363 -13.82 18.83 -17.97
C TYR A 363 -14.96 18.24 -17.14
N VAL A 364 -14.68 17.81 -15.92
CA VAL A 364 -15.68 17.28 -14.99
C VAL A 364 -16.71 18.35 -14.62
N ASN A 365 -16.27 19.57 -14.34
CA ASN A 365 -17.17 20.67 -14.02
C ASN A 365 -18.17 20.93 -15.17
N ARG A 366 -17.69 20.96 -16.43
CA ARG A 366 -18.57 21.17 -17.59
C ARG A 366 -19.47 19.98 -17.91
N ASN A 367 -18.91 18.77 -17.94
CA ASN A 367 -19.59 17.61 -18.50
C ASN A 367 -20.36 16.77 -17.46
N VAL A 368 -19.99 16.84 -16.19
CA VAL A 368 -20.66 16.11 -15.11
C VAL A 368 -21.53 17.02 -14.26
N TRP A 369 -21.01 18.21 -13.89
CA TRP A 369 -21.69 19.11 -12.97
C TRP A 369 -22.45 20.24 -13.66
N HIS A 370 -22.22 20.46 -14.96
CA HIS A 370 -22.82 21.55 -15.76
C HIS A 370 -22.61 22.94 -15.11
N LYS A 371 -21.39 23.15 -14.60
CA LYS A 371 -20.94 24.44 -14.01
C LYS A 371 -20.31 25.33 -15.05
#